data_15a29124841ea613bae0aaed0103aaf1
#
_entry.id   15a29124841ea613bae0aaed0103aaf1
#
_cell.length_a   1.000
_cell.length_b   1.000
_cell.length_c   1.000
_cell.angle_alpha   90.00
_cell.angle_beta   90.00
_cell.angle_gamma   90.00
#
_symmetry.space_group_name_H-M   'P 1'
#
loop_
_entity.id
_entity.type
_entity.pdbx_description
1 polymer ?
#
loop_
_entity_poly.entity_id
_entity_poly.type
_entity_poly.pdbx_seq_one_letter_code
_entity_poly.pdbx_strand_id
1 'polypeptide(L)'
;MRKRRKRTGRVYGRYLAAIFIWLLLITGLAHMVSREEGGFGGTDTESRLDVPDGKLPEPTSGSSIRVLLMTTGYSGEIHSEVRVSSDAGLRVSCGGESIEWNRADTYQILPDDARFQKGNIRVEPLEEGGQMRLESIERGCGTPSYAGTLELRAVSGGMAVINELPVETYLCGVVPSEMPDSYELEALKP
;
A
#
# COMPACT_ATOMS: atom_id res chain seq x y z
N MET A 1 59.41 9.33 28.51
CA MET A 1 58.33 8.47 28.05
C MET A 1 57.05 8.74 28.80
N ARG A 2 56.07 9.40 28.19
CA ARG A 2 54.80 9.83 28.85
C ARG A 2 53.65 8.97 28.31
N LYS A 3 53.08 8.07 29.19
CA LYS A 3 51.97 7.18 28.87
C LYS A 3 50.67 7.99 28.67
N ARG A 4 50.09 7.97 27.44
CA ARG A 4 48.74 8.45 27.15
C ARG A 4 47.69 7.44 27.70
N ARG A 5 46.94 7.81 28.71
CA ARG A 5 45.76 7.07 29.22
C ARG A 5 44.62 7.28 28.24
N LYS A 6 44.05 6.18 27.73
CA LYS A 6 42.88 6.15 26.85
C LYS A 6 41.62 6.58 27.64
N ARG A 7 40.92 7.61 27.13
CA ARG A 7 39.68 8.17 27.67
C ARG A 7 38.45 7.56 26.93
N THR A 8 38.31 6.25 26.84
CA THR A 8 37.22 5.58 26.13
C THR A 8 36.11 5.05 27.00
N GLY A 9 36.24 5.06 28.32
CA GLY A 9 35.24 4.46 29.22
C GLY A 9 34.02 5.32 29.58
N ARG A 10 34.01 6.64 29.24
CA ARG A 10 32.98 7.55 29.75
C ARG A 10 31.76 7.69 28.82
N VAL A 11 31.91 7.33 27.58
CA VAL A 11 30.83 7.46 26.55
C VAL A 11 29.90 6.26 26.63
N TYR A 12 30.43 5.06 26.79
CA TYR A 12 29.64 3.82 26.89
C TYR A 12 28.72 3.78 28.13
N GLY A 13 29.16 4.33 29.26
CA GLY A 13 28.33 4.39 30.48
C GLY A 13 27.03 5.20 30.30
N ARG A 14 27.06 6.25 29.46
CA ARG A 14 25.87 7.09 29.22
C ARG A 14 24.86 6.41 28.33
N TYR A 15 25.30 5.62 27.35
CA TYR A 15 24.42 4.84 26.48
C TYR A 15 23.79 3.63 27.21
N LEU A 16 24.56 2.95 28.04
CA LEU A 16 24.06 1.86 28.89
C LEU A 16 22.99 2.35 29.88
N ALA A 17 23.21 3.52 30.49
CA ALA A 17 22.19 4.12 31.37
C ALA A 17 20.91 4.50 30.63
N ALA A 18 21.01 5.04 29.40
CA ALA A 18 19.85 5.39 28.57
C ALA A 18 19.06 4.14 28.15
N ILE A 19 19.75 3.05 27.78
CA ILE A 19 19.11 1.77 27.42
C ILE A 19 18.40 1.17 28.63
N PHE A 20 18.99 1.26 29.81
CA PHE A 20 18.39 0.73 31.06
C PHE A 20 17.13 1.51 31.46
N ILE A 21 17.13 2.84 31.32
CA ILE A 21 15.97 3.69 31.56
C ILE A 21 14.85 3.37 30.54
N TRP A 22 15.21 3.13 29.29
CA TRP A 22 14.25 2.77 28.24
C TRP A 22 13.60 1.40 28.49
N LEU A 23 14.39 0.41 28.92
CA LEU A 23 13.89 -0.91 29.33
C LEU A 23 12.97 -0.83 30.56
N LEU A 24 13.26 0.02 31.55
CA LEU A 24 12.40 0.22 32.71
C LEU A 24 11.06 0.91 32.35
N LEU A 25 11.07 1.82 31.37
CA LEU A 25 9.84 2.44 30.89
C LEU A 25 8.95 1.45 30.15
N ILE A 26 9.53 0.54 29.35
CA ILE A 26 8.75 -0.50 28.65
C ILE A 26 8.17 -1.51 29.62
N THR A 27 8.93 -1.96 30.63
CA THR A 27 8.43 -2.89 31.65
C THR A 27 7.42 -2.24 32.58
N GLY A 28 7.56 -0.95 32.88
CA GLY A 28 6.59 -0.16 33.65
C GLY A 28 5.26 0.00 32.93
N LEU A 29 5.30 0.24 31.61
CA LEU A 29 4.10 0.34 30.77
C LEU A 29 3.37 -1.02 30.64
N ALA A 30 4.12 -2.11 30.51
CA ALA A 30 3.55 -3.46 30.47
C ALA A 30 2.85 -3.84 31.78
N HIS A 31 3.37 -3.41 32.94
CA HIS A 31 2.72 -3.64 34.23
C HIS A 31 1.47 -2.78 34.45
N MET A 32 1.36 -1.62 33.79
CA MET A 32 0.20 -0.75 33.90
C MET A 32 -0.98 -1.26 33.08
N VAL A 33 -0.72 -1.91 31.95
CA VAL A 33 -1.74 -2.52 31.06
C VAL A 33 -2.33 -3.80 31.66
N SER A 34 -1.59 -4.52 32.51
CA SER A 34 -2.05 -5.78 33.14
C SER A 34 -2.93 -5.60 34.38
N ARG A 35 -3.33 -4.38 34.76
CA ARG A 35 -4.05 -4.11 36.00
C ARG A 35 -5.51 -3.70 35.83
N GLU A 36 -6.07 -3.80 34.64
CA GLU A 36 -7.51 -3.62 34.39
C GLU A 36 -8.18 -4.94 33.96
N GLU A 37 -8.07 -5.98 34.78
CA GLU A 37 -9.05 -7.07 34.78
C GLU A 37 -10.17 -6.73 35.77
N GLY A 38 -10.99 -5.76 35.42
CA GLY A 38 -12.29 -5.52 36.02
C GLY A 38 -13.29 -6.45 35.39
N GLY A 39 -13.79 -7.42 36.16
CA GLY A 39 -14.79 -8.40 35.75
C GLY A 39 -16.03 -7.76 35.13
N PHE A 40 -16.32 -8.13 33.88
CA PHE A 40 -17.59 -7.89 33.25
C PHE A 40 -18.44 -9.15 33.41
N GLY A 41 -19.39 -9.10 34.36
CA GLY A 41 -20.40 -10.15 34.51
C GLY A 41 -21.24 -10.22 33.24
N GLY A 42 -21.01 -11.25 32.45
CA GLY A 42 -21.81 -11.56 31.27
C GLY A 42 -23.16 -12.10 31.68
N THR A 43 -24.21 -11.37 31.40
CA THR A 43 -25.53 -11.97 31.19
C THR A 43 -25.52 -12.51 29.77
N ASP A 44 -25.59 -13.84 29.65
CA ASP A 44 -25.76 -14.55 28.40
C ASP A 44 -27.11 -14.14 27.78
N THR A 45 -27.07 -13.09 26.97
CA THR A 45 -28.08 -12.85 25.95
C THR A 45 -27.39 -13.17 24.63
N GLU A 46 -27.49 -14.42 24.23
CA GLU A 46 -27.22 -14.89 22.88
C GLU A 46 -28.14 -14.09 21.93
N SER A 47 -27.71 -12.89 21.57
CA SER A 47 -28.27 -12.22 20.41
C SER A 47 -27.71 -12.93 19.19
N ARG A 48 -28.39 -14.06 18.90
CA ARG A 48 -28.32 -14.73 17.60
C ARG A 48 -28.58 -13.64 16.56
N LEU A 49 -27.52 -13.15 15.94
CA LEU A 49 -27.65 -12.38 14.72
C LEU A 49 -28.37 -13.31 13.75
N ASP A 50 -29.67 -13.02 13.51
CA ASP A 50 -30.38 -13.60 12.38
C ASP A 50 -29.63 -13.18 11.13
N VAL A 51 -28.71 -14.04 10.69
CA VAL A 51 -28.14 -14.00 9.35
C VAL A 51 -29.29 -14.49 8.46
N PRO A 52 -29.95 -13.59 7.71
CA PRO A 52 -30.99 -14.01 6.79
C PRO A 52 -30.36 -14.96 5.80
N ASP A 53 -30.86 -16.18 5.74
CA ASP A 53 -30.62 -17.20 4.74
C ASP A 53 -29.34 -16.95 3.91
N GLY A 54 -28.24 -17.53 4.31
CA GLY A 54 -26.95 -17.77 3.69
C GLY A 54 -26.59 -17.27 2.28
N LYS A 55 -27.29 -16.28 1.76
CA LYS A 55 -27.00 -15.60 0.53
C LYS A 55 -26.15 -14.39 0.86
N LEU A 56 -24.82 -14.54 0.71
CA LEU A 56 -23.93 -13.39 0.58
C LEU A 56 -24.60 -12.41 -0.39
N PRO A 57 -24.64 -11.09 -0.06
CA PRO A 57 -25.14 -10.11 -1.01
C PRO A 57 -24.38 -10.33 -2.32
N GLU A 58 -25.12 -10.51 -3.42
CA GLU A 58 -24.53 -10.59 -4.75
C GLU A 58 -23.58 -9.40 -4.89
N PRO A 59 -22.33 -9.60 -5.32
CA PRO A 59 -21.39 -8.51 -5.50
C PRO A 59 -22.09 -7.49 -6.40
N THR A 60 -22.28 -6.28 -5.89
CA THR A 60 -22.86 -5.18 -6.67
C THR A 60 -21.88 -4.94 -7.82
N SER A 61 -22.18 -5.59 -8.94
CA SER A 61 -21.43 -5.44 -10.19
C SER A 61 -21.39 -3.95 -10.51
N GLY A 62 -20.23 -3.31 -10.29
CA GLY A 62 -20.00 -1.95 -10.70
C GLY A 62 -19.35 -0.98 -9.71
N SER A 63 -19.11 -1.32 -8.46
CA SER A 63 -18.38 -0.43 -7.57
C SER A 63 -16.89 -0.45 -7.87
N SER A 64 -16.32 0.68 -8.29
CA SER A 64 -14.88 0.87 -8.43
C SER A 64 -14.33 1.67 -7.26
N ILE A 65 -13.05 1.42 -6.94
CA ILE A 65 -12.27 2.21 -5.98
C ILE A 65 -11.17 2.94 -6.73
N ARG A 66 -10.81 4.10 -6.22
CA ARG A 66 -9.70 4.91 -6.74
C ARG A 66 -8.66 5.10 -5.65
N VAL A 67 -7.48 4.58 -5.88
CA VAL A 67 -6.38 4.55 -4.91
C VAL A 67 -5.26 5.44 -5.40
N LEU A 68 -4.91 6.47 -4.63
CA LEU A 68 -3.74 7.31 -4.90
C LEU A 68 -2.46 6.53 -4.59
N LEU A 69 -1.58 6.40 -5.56
CA LEU A 69 -0.34 5.66 -5.41
C LEU A 69 0.79 6.57 -4.91
N MET A 70 1.43 6.16 -3.84
CA MET A 70 2.58 6.84 -3.27
C MET A 70 3.86 6.51 -4.05
N THR A 71 4.84 7.41 -4.01
CA THR A 71 6.19 7.19 -4.55
C THR A 71 6.96 6.09 -3.80
N THR A 72 8.16 5.75 -4.24
CA THR A 72 9.07 4.79 -3.56
C THR A 72 9.25 5.17 -2.10
N GLY A 73 9.16 4.16 -1.22
CA GLY A 73 9.29 4.35 0.23
C GLY A 73 8.16 5.15 0.88
N TYR A 74 7.01 5.33 0.19
CA TYR A 74 5.86 6.11 0.68
C TYR A 74 6.21 7.55 1.05
N SER A 75 7.23 8.13 0.39
CA SER A 75 7.78 9.43 0.74
C SER A 75 6.96 10.62 0.21
N GLY A 76 6.05 10.39 -0.72
CA GLY A 76 5.18 11.42 -1.31
C GLY A 76 4.19 10.83 -2.30
N GLU A 77 3.31 11.68 -2.81
CA GLU A 77 2.23 11.34 -3.75
C GLU A 77 2.45 11.93 -5.15
N ILE A 78 3.52 12.73 -5.32
CA ILE A 78 3.83 13.41 -6.58
C ILE A 78 5.00 12.70 -7.24
N HIS A 79 4.74 12.15 -8.42
CA HIS A 79 5.72 11.42 -9.23
C HIS A 79 6.39 12.36 -10.24
N SER A 80 7.73 12.32 -10.30
CA SER A 80 8.50 13.06 -11.29
C SER A 80 8.52 12.38 -12.66
N GLU A 81 8.28 11.07 -12.70
CA GLU A 81 8.12 10.27 -13.92
C GLU A 81 7.21 9.07 -13.62
N VAL A 82 6.57 8.55 -14.65
CA VAL A 82 5.83 7.29 -14.60
C VAL A 82 6.34 6.38 -15.71
N ARG A 83 6.79 5.18 -15.34
CA ARG A 83 7.19 4.12 -16.27
C ARG A 83 6.32 2.90 -16.03
N VAL A 84 5.62 2.48 -17.07
CA VAL A 84 4.67 1.35 -17.01
C VAL A 84 5.03 0.32 -18.06
N SER A 85 4.99 -0.94 -17.70
CA SER A 85 5.09 -2.08 -18.62
C SER A 85 3.94 -3.06 -18.39
N SER A 86 3.63 -3.88 -19.38
CA SER A 86 2.67 -4.97 -19.28
C SER A 86 2.99 -6.06 -20.27
N ASP A 87 2.89 -7.31 -19.83
CA ASP A 87 3.04 -8.47 -20.72
C ASP A 87 1.87 -8.59 -21.73
N ALA A 88 0.73 -7.99 -21.39
CA ALA A 88 -0.44 -7.91 -22.25
C ALA A 88 -0.40 -6.77 -23.28
N GLY A 89 0.63 -5.88 -23.19
CA GLY A 89 0.62 -4.60 -23.89
C GLY A 89 -0.23 -3.56 -23.16
N LEU A 90 -0.15 -2.31 -23.60
CA LEU A 90 -0.82 -1.16 -22.96
C LEU A 90 -1.68 -0.41 -23.97
N ARG A 91 -2.82 0.08 -23.54
CA ARG A 91 -3.58 1.15 -24.17
C ARG A 91 -3.40 2.43 -23.38
N VAL A 92 -2.94 3.48 -24.05
CA VAL A 92 -2.77 4.80 -23.46
C VAL A 92 -3.74 5.75 -24.11
N SER A 93 -4.65 6.33 -23.35
CA SER A 93 -5.72 7.19 -23.85
C SER A 93 -5.71 8.55 -23.17
N CYS A 94 -6.07 9.60 -23.92
CA CYS A 94 -6.22 10.96 -23.44
C CYS A 94 -7.07 11.79 -24.40
N GLY A 95 -8.05 12.55 -23.90
CA GLY A 95 -8.86 13.47 -24.70
C GLY A 95 -9.61 12.80 -25.86
N GLY A 96 -9.98 11.52 -25.72
CA GLY A 96 -10.67 10.75 -26.78
C GLY A 96 -9.74 10.09 -27.83
N GLU A 97 -8.45 10.35 -27.76
CA GLU A 97 -7.45 9.65 -28.57
C GLU A 97 -6.83 8.49 -27.78
N SER A 98 -6.46 7.41 -28.45
CA SER A 98 -5.76 6.28 -27.85
C SER A 98 -4.66 5.76 -28.74
N ILE A 99 -3.59 5.28 -28.11
CA ILE A 99 -2.50 4.56 -28.76
C ILE A 99 -2.31 3.22 -28.07
N GLU A 100 -1.89 2.23 -28.85
CA GLU A 100 -1.51 0.93 -28.30
C GLU A 100 0.00 0.81 -28.25
N TRP A 101 0.51 0.34 -27.12
CA TRP A 101 1.92 0.12 -26.87
C TRP A 101 2.18 -1.38 -26.73
N ASN A 102 3.14 -1.86 -27.51
CA ASN A 102 3.42 -3.29 -27.58
C ASN A 102 4.06 -3.82 -26.29
N ARG A 103 3.95 -5.15 -26.14
CA ARG A 103 4.53 -5.96 -25.06
C ARG A 103 6.05 -5.74 -24.95
N ALA A 104 6.55 -5.92 -23.73
CA ALA A 104 7.94 -5.94 -23.34
C ALA A 104 8.65 -4.56 -23.31
N ASP A 105 8.06 -3.50 -23.83
CA ASP A 105 8.66 -2.18 -23.73
C ASP A 105 8.03 -1.39 -22.59
N THR A 106 8.88 -0.69 -21.84
CA THR A 106 8.42 0.24 -20.82
C THR A 106 7.94 1.53 -21.46
N TYR A 107 6.71 1.92 -21.17
CA TYR A 107 6.13 3.19 -21.60
C TYR A 107 6.40 4.27 -20.55
N GLN A 108 7.09 5.34 -20.97
CA GLN A 108 7.44 6.46 -20.07
C GLN A 108 6.53 7.66 -20.32
N ILE A 109 6.06 8.27 -19.23
CA ILE A 109 5.27 9.49 -19.23
C ILE A 109 5.94 10.49 -18.28
N LEU A 110 6.12 11.73 -18.75
CA LEU A 110 6.72 12.82 -18.02
C LEU A 110 5.67 13.91 -17.70
N PRO A 111 5.89 14.77 -16.70
CA PRO A 111 4.93 15.80 -16.31
C PRO A 111 4.65 16.86 -17.40
N ASP A 112 5.59 17.03 -18.32
CA ASP A 112 5.50 17.99 -19.44
C ASP A 112 4.90 17.36 -20.72
N ASP A 113 4.36 16.13 -20.63
CA ASP A 113 3.70 15.49 -21.76
C ASP A 113 2.55 16.34 -22.29
N ALA A 114 2.61 16.64 -23.60
CA ALA A 114 1.63 17.54 -24.25
C ALA A 114 0.18 17.04 -24.14
N ARG A 115 -0.02 15.73 -23.93
CA ARG A 115 -1.36 15.14 -23.75
C ARG A 115 -2.08 15.66 -22.51
N PHE A 116 -1.37 16.09 -21.48
CA PHE A 116 -1.99 16.69 -20.30
C PHE A 116 -2.76 17.99 -20.61
N GLN A 117 -2.48 18.64 -21.74
CA GLN A 117 -3.28 19.78 -22.23
C GLN A 117 -4.68 19.35 -22.70
N LYS A 118 -4.87 18.07 -23.05
CA LYS A 118 -6.15 17.52 -23.50
C LYS A 118 -6.93 16.86 -22.36
N GLY A 119 -6.29 16.59 -21.21
CA GLY A 119 -6.90 15.94 -20.05
C GLY A 119 -5.97 14.98 -19.31
N ASN A 120 -6.54 14.16 -18.46
CA ASN A 120 -5.80 13.12 -17.75
C ASN A 120 -5.41 11.99 -18.71
N ILE A 121 -4.23 11.43 -18.52
CA ILE A 121 -3.79 10.26 -19.29
C ILE A 121 -4.27 9.01 -18.55
N ARG A 122 -4.88 8.06 -19.27
CA ARG A 122 -5.29 6.77 -18.75
C ARG A 122 -4.46 5.67 -19.42
N VAL A 123 -3.96 4.75 -18.60
CA VAL A 123 -3.18 3.59 -19.06
C VAL A 123 -3.88 2.33 -18.56
N GLU A 124 -4.14 1.41 -19.47
CA GLU A 124 -4.80 0.13 -19.17
C GLU A 124 -4.13 -1.00 -19.94
N PRO A 125 -4.16 -2.25 -19.45
CA PRO A 125 -3.67 -3.38 -20.24
C PRO A 125 -4.59 -3.63 -21.44
N LEU A 126 -4.04 -4.13 -22.53
CA LEU A 126 -4.82 -4.46 -23.74
C LEU A 126 -5.73 -5.68 -23.54
N GLU A 127 -5.33 -6.59 -22.64
CA GLU A 127 -6.10 -7.80 -22.34
C GLU A 127 -6.85 -7.62 -21.02
N GLU A 128 -8.10 -8.06 -20.98
CA GLU A 128 -8.91 -8.08 -19.76
C GLU A 128 -8.23 -8.93 -18.67
N GLY A 129 -8.16 -8.40 -17.46
CA GLY A 129 -7.44 -9.06 -16.34
C GLY A 129 -5.91 -8.94 -16.41
N GLY A 130 -5.37 -8.30 -17.44
CA GLY A 130 -3.95 -8.00 -17.53
C GLY A 130 -3.47 -7.11 -16.38
N GLN A 131 -2.17 -7.18 -16.09
CA GLN A 131 -1.55 -6.37 -15.03
C GLN A 131 -0.53 -5.40 -15.63
N MET A 132 -0.40 -4.25 -14.97
CA MET A 132 0.57 -3.22 -15.28
C MET A 132 1.62 -3.16 -14.19
N ARG A 133 2.89 -3.23 -14.56
CA ARG A 133 4.01 -3.04 -13.64
C ARG A 133 4.42 -1.58 -13.64
N LEU A 134 4.43 -0.97 -12.46
CA LEU A 134 4.83 0.43 -12.32
C LEU A 134 6.33 0.51 -12.00
N GLU A 135 7.15 0.53 -13.05
CA GLU A 135 8.61 0.41 -13.01
C GLU A 135 9.29 1.64 -12.36
N SER A 136 8.57 2.75 -12.21
CA SER A 136 9.08 3.98 -11.60
C SER A 136 9.00 4.00 -10.08
N ILE A 137 8.43 2.97 -9.44
CA ILE A 137 8.38 2.84 -7.98
C ILE A 137 8.84 1.46 -7.52
N GLU A 138 9.36 1.42 -6.29
CA GLU A 138 9.71 0.18 -5.61
C GLU A 138 8.94 0.04 -4.31
N ARG A 139 8.60 -1.21 -3.96
CA ARG A 139 8.01 -1.64 -2.70
C ARG A 139 8.92 -2.68 -2.04
N GLY A 140 8.66 -3.02 -0.79
CA GLY A 140 9.45 -4.02 -0.08
C GLY A 140 9.55 -5.39 -0.78
N CYS A 141 8.60 -5.71 -1.65
CA CYS A 141 8.56 -6.92 -2.48
C CYS A 141 9.04 -6.71 -3.92
N GLY A 142 9.65 -5.56 -4.25
CA GLY A 142 10.13 -5.21 -5.60
C GLY A 142 9.18 -4.28 -6.35
N THR A 143 9.20 -4.34 -7.69
CA THR A 143 8.35 -3.54 -8.57
C THR A 143 6.88 -4.00 -8.45
N PRO A 144 5.96 -3.12 -8.05
CA PRO A 144 4.57 -3.49 -7.86
C PRO A 144 3.82 -3.65 -9.18
N SER A 145 2.84 -4.57 -9.18
CA SER A 145 1.88 -4.77 -10.27
C SER A 145 0.49 -4.31 -9.85
N TYR A 146 -0.23 -3.71 -10.80
CA TYR A 146 -1.57 -3.17 -10.59
C TYR A 146 -2.53 -3.69 -11.67
N ALA A 147 -3.71 -4.10 -11.24
CA ALA A 147 -4.83 -4.39 -12.12
C ALA A 147 -5.66 -3.12 -12.37
N GLY A 148 -6.57 -3.17 -13.34
CA GLY A 148 -7.46 -2.05 -13.65
C GLY A 148 -6.79 -0.98 -14.52
N THR A 149 -7.08 0.29 -14.22
CA THR A 149 -6.58 1.44 -14.96
C THR A 149 -5.69 2.32 -14.10
N LEU A 150 -4.61 2.85 -14.65
CA LEU A 150 -3.83 3.93 -14.04
C LEU A 150 -4.25 5.26 -14.67
N GLU A 151 -4.78 6.17 -13.87
CA GLU A 151 -5.06 7.55 -14.27
C GLU A 151 -3.93 8.46 -13.78
N LEU A 152 -3.32 9.18 -14.70
CA LEU A 152 -2.27 10.15 -14.41
C LEU A 152 -2.84 11.55 -14.56
N ARG A 153 -2.60 12.38 -13.54
CA ARG A 153 -2.99 13.79 -13.52
C ARG A 153 -1.77 14.66 -13.37
N ALA A 154 -1.62 15.64 -14.25
CA ALA A 154 -0.61 16.68 -14.04
C ALA A 154 -1.00 17.52 -12.82
N VAL A 155 -0.04 17.72 -11.91
CA VAL A 155 -0.18 18.51 -10.70
C VAL A 155 1.06 19.42 -10.54
N SER A 156 0.99 20.39 -9.63
CA SER A 156 2.16 21.21 -9.33
C SER A 156 3.33 20.33 -8.85
N GLY A 157 4.44 20.37 -9.57
CA GLY A 157 5.65 19.63 -9.23
C GLY A 157 5.76 18.22 -9.81
N GLY A 158 4.78 17.74 -10.60
CA GLY A 158 4.85 16.41 -11.20
C GLY A 158 3.50 15.82 -11.60
N MET A 159 3.27 14.58 -11.26
CA MET A 159 2.05 13.84 -11.58
C MET A 159 1.51 13.10 -10.36
N ALA A 160 0.20 13.11 -10.17
CA ALA A 160 -0.50 12.18 -9.30
C ALA A 160 -0.89 10.93 -10.11
N VAL A 161 -0.66 9.75 -9.53
CA VAL A 161 -0.99 8.46 -10.12
C VAL A 161 -2.11 7.81 -9.33
N ILE A 162 -3.22 7.52 -9.98
CA ILE A 162 -4.41 6.94 -9.36
C ILE A 162 -4.70 5.59 -10.03
N ASN A 163 -4.77 4.54 -9.24
CA ASN A 163 -5.21 3.23 -9.69
C ASN A 163 -6.72 3.12 -9.49
N GLU A 164 -7.46 2.89 -10.57
CA GLU A 164 -8.90 2.67 -10.58
C GLU A 164 -9.20 1.23 -10.97
N LEU A 165 -9.89 0.51 -10.09
CA LEU A 165 -10.19 -0.91 -10.28
C LEU A 165 -11.46 -1.30 -9.53
N PRO A 166 -12.11 -2.44 -9.87
CA PRO A 166 -13.22 -2.98 -9.11
C PRO A 166 -12.83 -3.23 -7.65
N VAL A 167 -13.72 -2.95 -6.72
CA VAL A 167 -13.49 -3.14 -5.27
C VAL A 167 -13.08 -4.56 -4.95
N GLU A 168 -13.73 -5.55 -5.56
CA GLU A 168 -13.40 -6.97 -5.35
C GLU A 168 -11.95 -7.29 -5.77
N THR A 169 -11.51 -6.76 -6.90
CA THR A 169 -10.12 -6.92 -7.36
C THR A 169 -9.13 -6.26 -6.40
N TYR A 170 -9.48 -5.08 -5.87
CA TYR A 170 -8.69 -4.40 -4.85
C TYR A 170 -8.57 -5.23 -3.58
N LEU A 171 -9.68 -5.76 -3.07
CA LEU A 171 -9.69 -6.59 -1.86
C LEU A 171 -8.87 -7.87 -2.03
N CYS A 172 -8.91 -8.52 -3.20
CA CYS A 172 -8.06 -9.68 -3.49
C CYS A 172 -6.55 -9.37 -3.39
N GLY A 173 -6.15 -8.13 -3.67
CA GLY A 173 -4.75 -7.70 -3.53
C GLY A 173 -4.36 -7.28 -2.11
N VAL A 174 -5.28 -6.64 -1.37
CA VAL A 174 -5.00 -6.05 -0.05
C VAL A 174 -5.16 -7.05 1.08
N VAL A 175 -6.23 -7.84 1.08
CA VAL A 175 -6.54 -8.77 2.18
C VAL A 175 -5.39 -9.75 2.48
N PRO A 176 -4.73 -10.38 1.50
CA PRO A 176 -3.59 -11.26 1.78
C PRO A 176 -2.39 -10.55 2.42
N SER A 177 -2.25 -9.24 2.18
CA SER A 177 -1.17 -8.44 2.77
C SER A 177 -1.45 -8.04 4.21
N GLU A 178 -2.72 -7.79 4.54
CA GLU A 178 -3.18 -7.39 5.87
C GLU A 178 -3.42 -8.62 6.78
N MET A 179 -3.82 -9.74 6.19
CA MET A 179 -4.14 -10.99 6.90
C MET A 179 -3.32 -12.14 6.31
N PRO A 180 -2.03 -12.24 6.63
CA PRO A 180 -1.19 -13.33 6.15
C PRO A 180 -1.68 -14.70 6.67
N ASP A 181 -1.40 -15.75 5.92
CA ASP A 181 -1.77 -17.15 6.22
C ASP A 181 -1.20 -17.69 7.54
N SER A 182 -0.23 -16.97 8.12
CA SER A 182 0.32 -17.24 9.46
C SER A 182 -0.62 -16.88 10.61
N TYR A 183 -1.73 -16.18 10.36
CA TYR A 183 -2.73 -15.88 11.38
C TYR A 183 -3.50 -17.14 11.80
N GLU A 184 -4.05 -17.12 13.01
CA GLU A 184 -4.89 -18.20 13.50
C GLU A 184 -6.12 -18.38 12.60
N LEU A 185 -6.53 -19.63 12.39
CA LEU A 185 -7.66 -19.99 11.50
C LEU A 185 -8.95 -19.22 11.82
N GLU A 186 -9.19 -18.89 13.08
CA GLU A 186 -10.38 -18.12 13.48
C GLU A 186 -10.34 -16.68 12.94
N ALA A 187 -9.14 -16.09 12.82
CA ALA A 187 -8.97 -14.75 12.25
C ALA A 187 -9.13 -14.72 10.72
N LEU A 188 -8.98 -15.89 10.06
CA LEU A 188 -9.09 -16.03 8.61
C LEU A 188 -10.48 -16.44 8.13
N LYS A 189 -11.43 -16.69 9.05
CA LYS A 189 -12.81 -17.01 8.70
C LYS A 189 -13.58 -15.73 8.35
N PRO A 190 -14.42 -15.76 7.30
CA PRO A 190 -15.30 -14.66 6.95
C PRO A 190 -16.40 -14.44 7.99
#